data_e71e8ff5adf703ebc23184d78a3fd6eb
#
_entry.id   e71e8ff5adf703ebc23184d78a3fd6eb
#
_cell.length_a   1.000
_cell.length_b   1.000
_cell.length_c   1.000
_cell.angle_alpha   90.00
_cell.angle_beta   90.00
_cell.angle_gamma   90.00
#
_symmetry.space_group_name_H-M   'P 1'
#
loop_
_entity.id
_entity.type
_entity.pdbx_description
1 polymer ?
#
loop_
_entity_poly.entity_id
_entity_poly.type
_entity_poly.pdbx_seq_one_letter_code
_entity_poly.pdbx_strand_id
1 'polypeptide(L)'
;MAKDRVDRDEEDLVRLYLSDIGQYTLLTKDDEVRLAKQIEAGKTAREEFGADGKGLTPAKKRELRNLIKDGETAERAFVQSNLRLVVSIAKKYQASGLPLLDLIQEGNLGLMHAVEKFDWRKGFKFSTYATWWIRQAITRGIANTGRTIRLPVHAGDTLARLQKARSRLEIGRAHV
;
A
#
# COMPACT_ATOMS: atom_id res chain seq x y z
N MET A 1 -28.07 18.12 -8.54
CA MET A 1 -28.56 17.82 -7.15
C MET A 1 -28.10 16.49 -6.60
N ALA A 2 -28.36 15.30 -7.21
CA ALA A 2 -27.86 14.03 -6.64
C ALA A 2 -26.34 13.86 -6.77
N LYS A 3 -25.76 14.25 -7.91
CA LYS A 3 -24.30 14.18 -8.16
C LYS A 3 -23.51 15.08 -7.22
N ASP A 4 -23.98 16.30 -7.00
CA ASP A 4 -23.31 17.29 -6.11
C ASP A 4 -23.35 16.85 -4.62
N ARG A 5 -24.24 15.97 -4.23
CA ARG A 5 -24.30 15.36 -2.90
C ARG A 5 -23.26 14.26 -2.75
N VAL A 6 -23.16 13.38 -3.74
CA VAL A 6 -22.19 12.27 -3.73
C VAL A 6 -20.76 12.83 -3.74
N ASP A 7 -20.49 13.86 -4.55
CA ASP A 7 -19.16 14.48 -4.62
C ASP A 7 -18.78 15.15 -3.27
N ARG A 8 -19.74 15.78 -2.57
CA ARG A 8 -19.50 16.34 -1.21
C ARG A 8 -19.25 15.26 -0.15
N ASP A 9 -20.03 14.21 -0.18
CA ASP A 9 -19.86 13.10 0.78
C ASP A 9 -18.49 12.42 0.59
N GLU A 10 -18.00 12.28 -0.66
CA GLU A 10 -16.65 11.78 -0.94
C GLU A 10 -15.56 12.74 -0.43
N GLU A 11 -15.70 14.05 -0.63
CA GLU A 11 -14.74 15.04 -0.14
C GLU A 11 -14.65 15.03 1.39
N ASP A 12 -15.77 14.89 2.08
CA ASP A 12 -15.81 14.83 3.55
C ASP A 12 -15.16 13.55 4.07
N LEU A 13 -15.36 12.40 3.41
CA LEU A 13 -14.70 11.14 3.75
C LEU A 13 -13.18 11.22 3.53
N VAL A 14 -12.74 11.85 2.44
CA VAL A 14 -11.31 12.06 2.18
C VAL A 14 -10.69 12.95 3.27
N ARG A 15 -11.37 14.04 3.66
CA ARG A 15 -10.89 14.93 4.74
C ARG A 15 -10.77 14.20 6.08
N LEU A 16 -11.77 13.40 6.43
CA LEU A 16 -11.76 12.60 7.64
C LEU A 16 -10.57 11.63 7.63
N TYR A 17 -10.40 10.89 6.55
CA TYR A 17 -9.27 9.96 6.39
C TYR A 17 -7.91 10.68 6.50
N LEU A 18 -7.74 11.85 5.85
CA LEU A 18 -6.50 12.62 5.92
C LEU A 18 -6.23 13.16 7.33
N SER A 19 -7.28 13.54 8.07
CA SER A 19 -7.18 13.93 9.48
C SER A 19 -6.69 12.77 10.35
N ASP A 20 -7.26 11.59 10.17
CA ASP A 20 -6.90 10.39 10.95
C ASP A 20 -5.46 9.95 10.70
N ILE A 21 -5.03 9.87 9.45
CA ILE A 21 -3.65 9.47 9.13
C ILE A 21 -2.62 10.55 9.52
N GLY A 22 -3.07 11.81 9.67
CA GLY A 22 -2.23 12.93 10.12
C GLY A 22 -1.77 12.81 11.57
N GLN A 23 -2.47 12.02 12.39
CA GLN A 23 -2.17 11.83 13.81
C GLN A 23 -0.93 10.94 14.03
N TYR A 24 -0.55 10.11 13.06
CA TYR A 24 0.60 9.23 13.19
C TYR A 24 1.91 9.96 12.87
N THR A 25 2.89 9.76 13.74
CA THR A 25 4.23 10.36 13.59
C THR A 25 4.98 9.72 12.42
N LEU A 26 5.79 10.53 11.73
CA LEU A 26 6.69 10.02 10.69
C LEU A 26 7.85 9.26 11.35
N LEU A 27 8.24 8.14 10.73
CA LEU A 27 9.34 7.31 11.22
C LEU A 27 10.69 7.90 10.77
N THR A 28 11.66 7.84 11.68
CA THR A 28 13.08 8.00 11.34
C THR A 28 13.64 6.69 10.76
N LYS A 29 14.83 6.74 10.15
CA LYS A 29 15.51 5.52 9.67
C LYS A 29 15.74 4.50 10.77
N ASP A 30 16.07 4.96 11.97
CA ASP A 30 16.30 4.09 13.13
C ASP A 30 15.00 3.45 13.62
N ASP A 31 13.88 4.17 13.56
CA ASP A 31 12.56 3.62 13.86
C ASP A 31 12.15 2.55 12.85
N GLU A 32 12.40 2.78 11.55
CA GLU A 32 12.15 1.78 10.50
C GLU A 32 12.89 0.46 10.80
N VAL A 33 14.17 0.56 11.18
CA VAL A 33 14.99 -0.62 11.53
C VAL A 33 14.48 -1.29 12.81
N ARG A 34 14.14 -0.52 13.84
CA ARG A 34 13.63 -1.03 15.11
C ARG A 34 12.32 -1.81 14.92
N LEU A 35 11.37 -1.20 14.23
CA LEU A 35 10.08 -1.84 13.95
C LEU A 35 10.23 -3.07 13.06
N ALA A 36 11.08 -3.01 12.03
CA ALA A 36 11.34 -4.16 11.16
C ALA A 36 11.92 -5.35 11.91
N LYS A 37 12.83 -5.12 12.87
CA LYS A 37 13.35 -6.18 13.75
C LYS A 37 12.28 -6.79 14.65
N GLN A 38 11.37 -5.97 15.18
CA GLN A 38 10.26 -6.46 16.01
C GLN A 38 9.29 -7.31 15.19
N ILE A 39 8.98 -6.90 13.95
CA ILE A 39 8.15 -7.66 13.01
C ILE A 39 8.81 -9.01 12.69
N GLU A 40 10.11 -9.00 12.39
CA GLU A 40 10.88 -10.22 12.10
C GLU A 40 10.86 -11.18 13.29
N ALA A 41 11.13 -10.70 14.52
CA ALA A 41 11.07 -11.49 15.74
C ALA A 41 9.67 -12.09 15.98
N GLY A 42 8.60 -11.31 15.72
CA GLY A 42 7.22 -11.78 15.81
C GLY A 42 6.90 -12.90 14.81
N LYS A 43 7.39 -12.79 13.56
CA LYS A 43 7.23 -13.82 12.52
C LYS A 43 7.94 -15.12 12.92
N THR A 44 9.20 -15.02 13.34
CA THR A 44 9.99 -16.19 13.80
C THR A 44 9.31 -16.86 15.01
N ALA A 45 8.83 -16.05 15.97
CA ALA A 45 8.11 -16.58 17.13
C ALA A 45 6.79 -17.28 16.73
N ARG A 46 6.10 -16.80 15.69
CA ARG A 46 4.88 -17.44 15.16
C ARG A 46 5.18 -18.78 14.50
N GLU A 47 6.27 -18.87 13.75
CA GLU A 47 6.72 -20.11 13.11
C GLU A 47 7.13 -21.15 14.17
N GLU A 48 7.91 -20.75 15.18
CA GLU A 48 8.30 -21.61 16.31
C GLU A 48 7.07 -22.10 17.10
N PHE A 49 6.12 -21.20 17.38
CA PHE A 49 4.88 -21.56 18.07
C PHE A 49 4.01 -22.52 17.27
N GLY A 50 3.99 -22.41 15.94
CA GLY A 50 3.22 -23.28 15.04
C GLY A 50 3.84 -24.66 14.87
N ALA A 51 5.18 -24.75 14.81
CA ALA A 51 5.92 -26.00 14.60
C ALA A 51 5.91 -26.91 15.84
N ASP A 52 6.16 -26.33 17.04
CA ASP A 52 6.38 -27.07 18.26
C ASP A 52 5.31 -26.91 19.35
N GLY A 53 4.12 -26.45 18.99
CA GLY A 53 3.07 -26.07 19.95
C GLY A 53 2.67 -27.11 21.01
N LYS A 54 3.02 -28.40 20.82
CA LYS A 54 2.72 -29.48 21.77
C LYS A 54 3.83 -29.76 22.78
N GLY A 55 5.09 -29.38 22.51
CA GLY A 55 6.26 -29.67 23.34
C GLY A 55 6.78 -28.49 24.19
N LEU A 56 6.30 -27.29 23.97
CA LEU A 56 6.80 -26.09 24.63
C LEU A 56 6.33 -25.96 26.08
N THR A 57 7.25 -25.50 26.95
CA THR A 57 6.92 -25.18 28.35
C THR A 57 5.93 -24.00 28.42
N PRO A 58 5.09 -23.90 29.50
CA PRO A 58 4.15 -22.77 29.64
C PRO A 58 4.83 -21.40 29.64
N ALA A 59 6.03 -21.29 30.20
CA ALA A 59 6.82 -20.08 30.19
C ALA A 59 7.21 -19.67 28.75
N LYS A 60 7.72 -20.61 27.96
CA LYS A 60 8.11 -20.36 26.56
C LYS A 60 6.90 -20.00 25.69
N LYS A 61 5.76 -20.65 25.89
CA LYS A 61 4.50 -20.28 25.22
C LYS A 61 4.07 -18.83 25.50
N ARG A 62 4.25 -18.38 26.74
CA ARG A 62 3.93 -16.99 27.13
C ARG A 62 4.89 -16.00 26.47
N GLU A 63 6.19 -16.31 26.45
CA GLU A 63 7.22 -15.49 25.79
C GLU A 63 6.92 -15.34 24.30
N LEU A 64 6.69 -16.43 23.58
CA LEU A 64 6.39 -16.44 22.14
C LEU A 64 5.12 -15.65 21.84
N ARG A 65 4.06 -15.78 22.65
CA ARG A 65 2.83 -14.99 22.48
C ARG A 65 3.08 -13.49 22.63
N ASN A 66 3.92 -13.09 23.56
CA ASN A 66 4.28 -11.67 23.74
C ASN A 66 5.06 -11.17 22.51
N LEU A 67 6.05 -11.91 22.02
CA LEU A 67 6.79 -11.55 20.80
C LEU A 67 5.90 -11.45 19.57
N ILE A 68 4.93 -12.34 19.40
CA ILE A 68 3.95 -12.29 18.33
C ILE A 68 3.11 -11.01 18.44
N LYS A 69 2.60 -10.71 19.62
CA LYS A 69 1.78 -9.50 19.88
C LYS A 69 2.57 -8.21 19.65
N ASP A 70 3.83 -8.17 20.09
CA ASP A 70 4.72 -7.03 19.89
C ASP A 70 5.04 -6.84 18.40
N GLY A 71 5.26 -7.94 17.67
CA GLY A 71 5.44 -7.94 16.22
C GLY A 71 4.21 -7.40 15.46
N GLU A 72 3.01 -7.84 15.83
CA GLU A 72 1.75 -7.35 15.23
C GLU A 72 1.51 -5.86 15.54
N THR A 73 1.90 -5.42 16.73
CA THR A 73 1.78 -4.00 17.12
C THR A 73 2.78 -3.15 16.34
N ALA A 74 4.00 -3.65 16.17
CA ALA A 74 5.04 -3.00 15.37
C ALA A 74 4.64 -2.92 13.89
N GLU A 75 4.04 -3.98 13.33
CA GLU A 75 3.54 -4.01 11.95
C GLU A 75 2.45 -2.94 11.73
N ARG A 76 1.48 -2.89 12.63
CA ARG A 76 0.42 -1.85 12.59
C ARG A 76 1.00 -0.44 12.65
N ALA A 77 1.91 -0.19 13.58
CA ALA A 77 2.56 1.12 13.71
C ALA A 77 3.37 1.47 12.45
N PHE A 78 4.06 0.50 11.85
CA PHE A 78 4.85 0.70 10.64
C PHE A 78 3.97 1.06 9.45
N VAL A 79 2.83 0.38 9.27
CA VAL A 79 1.84 0.70 8.23
C VAL A 79 1.23 2.08 8.46
N GLN A 80 0.72 2.35 9.67
CA GLN A 80 0.04 3.60 10.01
C GLN A 80 0.91 4.84 9.76
N SER A 81 2.19 4.79 10.15
CA SER A 81 3.14 5.89 9.93
C SER A 81 3.47 6.15 8.45
N ASN A 82 3.16 5.20 7.56
CA ASN A 82 3.44 5.30 6.12
C ASN A 82 2.19 5.52 5.24
N LEU A 83 0.98 5.63 5.82
CA LEU A 83 -0.25 5.86 5.05
C LEU A 83 -0.19 7.17 4.23
N ARG A 84 0.48 8.20 4.74
CA ARG A 84 0.67 9.46 4.02
C ARG A 84 1.48 9.29 2.72
N LEU A 85 2.41 8.34 2.68
CA LEU A 85 3.15 7.99 1.47
C LEU A 85 2.19 7.43 0.40
N VAL A 86 1.27 6.56 0.79
CA VAL A 86 0.26 6.00 -0.13
C VAL A 86 -0.57 7.11 -0.75
N VAL A 87 -1.09 8.05 0.07
CA VAL A 87 -1.89 9.19 -0.43
C VAL A 87 -1.10 10.02 -1.44
N SER A 88 0.18 10.30 -1.16
CA SER A 88 1.04 11.10 -2.05
C SER A 88 1.23 10.45 -3.43
N ILE A 89 1.20 9.12 -3.49
CA ILE A 89 1.30 8.35 -4.72
C ILE A 89 -0.07 8.25 -5.40
N ALA A 90 -1.13 7.90 -4.66
CA ALA A 90 -2.49 7.74 -5.18
C ALA A 90 -3.03 9.01 -5.86
N LYS A 91 -2.73 10.19 -5.32
CA LYS A 91 -3.08 11.49 -5.93
C LYS A 91 -2.61 11.63 -7.39
N LYS A 92 -1.51 10.99 -7.77
CA LYS A 92 -0.99 11.03 -9.16
C LYS A 92 -1.82 10.20 -10.14
N TYR A 93 -2.71 9.36 -9.64
CA TYR A 93 -3.56 8.47 -10.42
C TYR A 93 -5.04 8.87 -10.46
N GLN A 94 -5.40 10.05 -9.92
CA GLN A 94 -6.79 10.53 -9.91
C GLN A 94 -7.42 10.64 -11.30
N ALA A 95 -6.60 10.92 -12.33
CA ALA A 95 -7.06 10.96 -13.73
C ALA A 95 -7.49 9.58 -14.29
N SER A 96 -7.34 8.49 -13.53
CA SER A 96 -7.72 7.13 -13.95
C SER A 96 -9.23 6.90 -13.98
N GLY A 97 -10.03 7.80 -13.42
CA GLY A 97 -11.50 7.68 -13.32
C GLY A 97 -11.98 6.89 -12.09
N LEU A 98 -11.07 6.41 -11.23
CA LEU A 98 -11.43 5.80 -9.94
C LEU A 98 -11.46 6.87 -8.83
N PRO A 99 -12.37 6.73 -7.84
CA PRO A 99 -12.37 7.54 -6.63
C PRO A 99 -11.02 7.50 -5.91
N LEU A 100 -10.61 8.64 -5.31
CA LEU A 100 -9.33 8.72 -4.61
C LEU A 100 -9.21 7.70 -3.46
N LEU A 101 -10.29 7.48 -2.73
CA LEU A 101 -10.31 6.51 -1.62
C LEU A 101 -10.05 5.09 -2.11
N ASP A 102 -10.59 4.70 -3.27
CA ASP A 102 -10.36 3.37 -3.85
C ASP A 102 -8.89 3.21 -4.26
N LEU A 103 -8.30 4.25 -4.88
CA LEU A 103 -6.87 4.26 -5.21
C LEU A 103 -5.99 4.16 -3.96
N ILE A 104 -6.40 4.81 -2.87
CA ILE A 104 -5.70 4.71 -1.58
C ILE A 104 -5.80 3.28 -1.02
N GLN A 105 -6.98 2.64 -1.08
CA GLN A 105 -7.14 1.27 -0.58
C GLN A 105 -6.28 0.27 -1.36
N GLU A 106 -6.28 0.36 -2.69
CA GLU A 106 -5.36 -0.45 -3.51
C GLU A 106 -3.89 -0.17 -3.14
N GLY A 107 -3.53 1.08 -2.94
CA GLY A 107 -2.19 1.47 -2.49
C GLY A 107 -1.83 0.94 -1.10
N ASN A 108 -2.80 0.88 -0.17
CA ASN A 108 -2.61 0.33 1.17
C ASN A 108 -2.31 -1.18 1.12
N LEU A 109 -2.94 -1.93 0.21
CA LEU A 109 -2.58 -3.34 -0.03
C LEU A 109 -1.12 -3.48 -0.47
N GLY A 110 -0.67 -2.60 -1.37
CA GLY A 110 0.74 -2.54 -1.78
C GLY A 110 1.68 -2.17 -0.64
N LEU A 111 1.28 -1.23 0.23
CA LEU A 111 2.04 -0.85 1.41
C LEU A 111 2.20 -2.02 2.39
N MET A 112 1.12 -2.73 2.72
CA MET A 112 1.16 -3.91 3.60
C MET A 112 2.10 -4.98 3.06
N HIS A 113 2.02 -5.25 1.75
CA HIS A 113 2.94 -6.18 1.10
C HIS A 113 4.41 -5.71 1.16
N ALA A 114 4.65 -4.40 1.02
CA ALA A 114 5.98 -3.83 1.16
C ALA A 114 6.53 -3.99 2.59
N VAL A 115 5.71 -3.77 3.63
CA VAL A 115 6.11 -3.98 5.03
C VAL A 115 6.45 -5.45 5.29
N GLU A 116 5.64 -6.37 4.74
CA GLU A 116 5.89 -7.81 4.89
C GLU A 116 7.24 -8.27 4.31
N LYS A 117 7.67 -7.67 3.19
CA LYS A 117 8.88 -8.06 2.43
C LYS A 117 10.08 -7.13 2.68
N PHE A 118 9.96 -6.14 3.56
CA PHE A 118 11.02 -5.18 3.80
C PHE A 118 12.22 -5.81 4.50
N ASP A 119 13.39 -5.64 3.90
CA ASP A 119 14.69 -6.08 4.47
C ASP A 119 15.51 -4.85 4.90
N TRP A 120 15.51 -4.58 6.21
CA TRP A 120 16.24 -3.48 6.82
C TRP A 120 17.78 -3.59 6.68
N ARG A 121 18.31 -4.80 6.44
CA ARG A 121 19.76 -5.07 6.30
C ARG A 121 20.34 -4.42 5.05
N LYS A 122 19.51 -4.15 4.05
CA LYS A 122 19.92 -3.50 2.80
C LYS A 122 20.26 -2.01 2.96
N GLY A 123 19.93 -1.39 4.09
CA GLY A 123 20.31 -0.02 4.44
C GLY A 123 19.55 1.09 3.69
N PHE A 124 18.64 0.76 2.77
CA PHE A 124 17.79 1.73 2.07
C PHE A 124 16.62 2.18 2.94
N LYS A 125 16.12 3.41 2.69
CA LYS A 125 14.87 3.87 3.31
C LYS A 125 13.68 3.03 2.84
N PHE A 126 12.77 2.74 3.76
CA PHE A 126 11.55 2.00 3.45
C PHE A 126 10.75 2.62 2.30
N SER A 127 10.61 3.95 2.28
CA SER A 127 9.88 4.69 1.24
C SER A 127 10.36 4.39 -0.19
N THR A 128 11.67 4.16 -0.39
CA THR A 128 12.24 3.82 -1.69
C THR A 128 11.71 2.47 -2.19
N TYR A 129 11.65 1.49 -1.31
CA TYR A 129 11.14 0.16 -1.61
C TYR A 129 9.61 0.13 -1.74
N ALA A 130 8.91 0.74 -0.78
CA ALA A 130 7.45 0.75 -0.73
C ALA A 130 6.82 1.46 -1.93
N THR A 131 7.44 2.52 -2.45
CA THR A 131 6.92 3.26 -3.61
C THR A 131 6.67 2.36 -4.82
N TRP A 132 7.53 1.38 -5.05
CA TRP A 132 7.35 0.43 -6.16
C TRP A 132 6.11 -0.45 -5.96
N TRP A 133 5.94 -1.03 -4.77
CA TRP A 133 4.81 -1.90 -4.43
C TRP A 133 3.48 -1.18 -4.43
N ILE A 134 3.46 0.04 -3.85
CA ILE A 134 2.27 0.90 -3.83
C ILE A 134 1.84 1.24 -5.25
N ARG A 135 2.78 1.66 -6.11
CA ARG A 135 2.51 1.97 -7.51
C ARG A 135 1.99 0.75 -8.27
N GLN A 136 2.62 -0.38 -8.08
CA GLN A 136 2.23 -1.65 -8.71
C GLN A 136 0.80 -2.04 -8.31
N ALA A 137 0.45 -1.95 -7.03
CA ALA A 137 -0.88 -2.27 -6.53
C ALA A 137 -1.94 -1.32 -7.11
N ILE A 138 -1.71 0.00 -7.08
CA ILE A 138 -2.63 1.00 -7.65
C ILE A 138 -2.83 0.74 -9.15
N THR A 139 -1.77 0.55 -9.92
CA THR A 139 -1.87 0.32 -11.37
C THR A 139 -2.64 -0.97 -11.66
N ARG A 140 -2.41 -2.03 -10.89
CA ARG A 140 -3.13 -3.29 -11.00
C ARG A 140 -4.61 -3.16 -10.60
N GLY A 141 -4.90 -2.40 -9.55
CA GLY A 141 -6.26 -2.05 -9.14
C GLY A 141 -7.01 -1.33 -10.25
N ILE A 142 -6.42 -0.29 -10.84
CA ILE A 142 -7.01 0.44 -11.99
C ILE A 142 -7.30 -0.50 -13.15
N ALA A 143 -6.38 -1.41 -13.49
CA ALA A 143 -6.57 -2.38 -14.56
C ALA A 143 -7.73 -3.35 -14.28
N ASN A 144 -7.95 -3.70 -13.01
CA ASN A 144 -8.98 -4.65 -12.59
C ASN A 144 -10.38 -4.04 -12.44
N THR A 145 -10.48 -2.80 -11.94
CA THR A 145 -11.74 -2.17 -11.53
C THR A 145 -12.09 -0.90 -12.29
N GLY A 146 -11.14 -0.30 -13.02
CA GLY A 146 -11.33 0.98 -13.72
C GLY A 146 -12.26 0.93 -14.92
N ARG A 147 -12.82 -0.23 -15.28
CA ARG A 147 -13.75 -0.41 -16.41
C ARG A 147 -14.98 -1.19 -16.00
N THR A 148 -16.15 -0.75 -16.47
CA THR A 148 -17.42 -1.46 -16.28
C THR A 148 -17.36 -2.89 -16.85
N ILE A 149 -16.72 -3.07 -18.01
CA ILE A 149 -16.41 -4.38 -18.58
C ILE A 149 -14.92 -4.61 -18.39
N ARG A 150 -14.58 -5.56 -17.54
CA ARG A 150 -13.19 -5.89 -17.21
C ARG A 150 -12.46 -6.44 -18.43
N LEU A 151 -11.28 -5.90 -18.71
CA LEU A 151 -10.36 -6.43 -19.71
C LEU A 151 -9.23 -7.23 -19.04
N PRO A 152 -8.73 -8.30 -19.67
CA PRO A 152 -7.48 -8.93 -19.23
C PRO A 152 -6.33 -7.92 -19.26
N VAL A 153 -5.39 -8.03 -18.33
CA VAL A 153 -4.29 -7.04 -18.15
C VAL A 153 -3.49 -6.84 -19.44
N HIS A 154 -3.17 -7.93 -20.16
CA HIS A 154 -2.43 -7.85 -21.43
C HIS A 154 -3.19 -7.08 -22.52
N ALA A 155 -4.51 -7.16 -22.57
CA ALA A 155 -5.33 -6.39 -23.50
C ALA A 155 -5.33 -4.90 -23.14
N GLY A 156 -5.32 -4.58 -21.85
CA GLY A 156 -5.16 -3.21 -21.32
C GLY A 156 -3.82 -2.59 -21.74
N ASP A 157 -2.73 -3.34 -21.61
CA ASP A 157 -1.39 -2.89 -22.02
C ASP A 157 -1.30 -2.61 -23.52
N THR A 158 -1.92 -3.47 -24.33
CA THR A 158 -1.98 -3.30 -25.80
C THR A 158 -2.75 -2.03 -26.14
N LEU A 159 -3.89 -1.81 -25.50
CA LEU A 159 -4.71 -0.61 -25.70
C LEU A 159 -3.95 0.67 -25.30
N ALA A 160 -3.24 0.65 -24.18
CA ALA A 160 -2.42 1.78 -23.75
C ALA A 160 -1.30 2.12 -24.76
N ARG A 161 -0.65 1.10 -25.33
CA ARG A 161 0.34 1.28 -26.41
C ARG A 161 -0.27 1.90 -27.67
N LEU A 162 -1.44 1.42 -28.06
CA LEU A 162 -2.18 1.98 -29.22
C LEU A 162 -2.57 3.43 -29.00
N GLN A 163 -3.11 3.76 -27.83
CA GLN A 163 -3.46 5.16 -27.48
C GLN A 163 -2.24 6.07 -27.50
N LYS A 164 -1.10 5.62 -26.96
CA LYS A 164 0.16 6.37 -27.00
C LYS A 164 0.68 6.57 -28.42
N ALA A 165 0.59 5.56 -29.28
CA ALA A 165 0.97 5.67 -30.70
C ALA A 165 0.06 6.67 -31.44
N ARG A 166 -1.26 6.57 -31.21
CA ARG A 166 -2.26 7.50 -31.77
C ARG A 166 -1.97 8.94 -31.40
N SER A 167 -1.76 9.25 -30.11
CA SER A 167 -1.45 10.60 -29.65
C SER A 167 -0.20 11.17 -30.31
N ARG A 168 0.84 10.36 -30.54
CA ARG A 168 2.05 10.79 -31.26
C ARG A 168 1.78 11.14 -32.71
N LEU A 169 0.91 10.40 -33.41
CA LEU A 169 0.53 10.66 -34.79
C LEU A 169 -0.38 11.87 -34.92
N GLU A 170 -1.28 12.10 -33.94
CA GLU A 170 -2.15 13.28 -33.90
C GLU A 170 -1.36 14.57 -33.68
N ILE A 171 -0.33 14.59 -32.81
CA ILE A 171 0.57 15.73 -32.61
C ILE A 171 1.32 16.05 -33.91
N GLY A 172 1.75 15.05 -34.68
CA GLY A 172 2.41 15.26 -35.97
C GLY A 172 1.52 15.85 -37.08
N ARG A 173 0.18 15.73 -36.96
CA ARG A 173 -0.79 16.29 -37.93
C ARG A 173 -1.14 17.76 -37.68
N ALA A 174 -0.89 18.30 -36.52
CA ALA A 174 -1.18 19.69 -36.19
C ALA A 174 -0.23 20.72 -36.81
N HIS A 175 0.77 20.27 -37.58
CA HIS A 175 1.79 21.10 -38.22
C HIS A 175 1.77 21.00 -39.77
N VAL A 176 0.67 20.56 -40.39
CA VAL A 176 0.49 20.59 -41.85
C VAL A 176 -0.63 21.52 -42.22
#